data_43fdf2591b05af99b6527d9bb7ab6846
#
_entry.id   43fdf2591b05af99b6527d9bb7ab6846
#
_cell.length_a   1.000
_cell.length_b   1.000
_cell.length_c   1.000
_cell.angle_alpha   90.00
_cell.angle_beta   90.00
_cell.angle_gamma   90.00
#
_symmetry.space_group_name_H-M   'P 1'
#
loop_
_entity.id
_entity.type
_entity.pdbx_description
1 polymer ?
#
loop_
_entity_poly.entity_id
_entity_poly.type
_entity_poly.pdbx_seq_one_letter_code
_entity_poly.pdbx_strand_id
1 'polypeptide(L)'
;MNYIFTRPAWQLAIVSGLCVGTAYQPWHLGFLAYIGFIPLIHVWFTHNTKNNFKSGYIFGLVYNLISNYWIGANSGAEFGVVLFSLISAVMYLALFWGIAGAITGALRKDVNLYLMLPFLVVSLEWIRSFGPLGFAWGNLALTQTDYLPILQNIDIAGTYYIAFWIISVNVILYNIIHSKIGIKNVHIISAIIFLG
;
A
#
# COMPACT_ATOMS: atom_id res chain seq x y z
N MET A 1 1.49 -3.55 -23.54
CA MET A 1 1.57 -3.37 -22.08
C MET A 1 1.25 -1.95 -21.62
N ASN A 2 1.29 -0.93 -22.49
CA ASN A 2 1.00 0.47 -22.11
C ASN A 2 -0.49 0.81 -21.86
N TYR A 3 -1.43 -0.06 -22.26
CA TYR A 3 -2.87 0.25 -22.23
C TYR A 3 -3.45 0.39 -20.81
N ILE A 4 -2.90 -0.32 -19.83
CA ILE A 4 -3.37 -0.24 -18.43
C ILE A 4 -3.07 1.16 -17.86
N PHE A 5 -1.89 1.69 -18.12
CA PHE A 5 -1.44 2.99 -17.59
C PHE A 5 -2.06 4.23 -18.26
N THR A 6 -2.85 4.04 -19.33
CA THR A 6 -3.62 5.14 -19.95
C THR A 6 -4.98 5.36 -19.28
N ARG A 7 -5.35 4.53 -18.31
CA ARG A 7 -6.62 4.65 -17.59
C ARG A 7 -6.62 5.86 -16.64
N PRO A 8 -7.79 6.45 -16.35
CA PRO A 8 -7.90 7.53 -15.37
C PRO A 8 -7.33 7.14 -14.00
N ALA A 9 -6.69 8.09 -13.31
CA ALA A 9 -6.03 7.88 -12.01
C ALA A 9 -6.93 7.20 -10.96
N TRP A 10 -8.22 7.55 -10.92
CA TRP A 10 -9.16 6.94 -9.98
C TRP A 10 -9.42 5.45 -10.26
N GLN A 11 -9.43 5.03 -11.54
CA GLN A 11 -9.58 3.61 -11.89
C GLN A 11 -8.35 2.80 -11.47
N LEU A 12 -7.15 3.34 -11.69
CA LEU A 12 -5.91 2.72 -11.27
C LEU A 12 -5.83 2.59 -9.73
N ALA A 13 -6.32 3.61 -9.02
CA ALA A 13 -6.42 3.59 -7.56
C ALA A 13 -7.38 2.50 -7.06
N ILE A 14 -8.55 2.35 -7.71
CA ILE A 14 -9.51 1.29 -7.37
C ILE A 14 -8.90 -0.10 -7.64
N VAL A 15 -8.28 -0.31 -8.81
CA VAL A 15 -7.63 -1.59 -9.13
C VAL A 15 -6.56 -1.94 -8.09
N SER A 16 -5.70 -0.98 -7.73
CA SER A 16 -4.73 -1.19 -6.65
C SER A 16 -5.40 -1.52 -5.32
N GLY A 17 -6.46 -0.80 -4.96
CA GLY A 17 -7.20 -1.03 -3.72
C GLY A 17 -7.85 -2.41 -3.66
N LEU A 18 -8.40 -2.89 -4.78
CA LEU A 18 -8.95 -4.24 -4.91
C LEU A 18 -7.84 -5.30 -4.74
N CYS A 19 -6.73 -5.17 -5.47
CA CYS A 19 -5.62 -6.12 -5.39
C CYS A 19 -5.03 -6.19 -3.97
N VAL A 20 -4.74 -5.05 -3.35
CA VAL A 20 -4.12 -5.02 -2.02
C VAL A 20 -5.14 -5.41 -0.93
N GLY A 21 -6.40 -4.99 -1.04
CA GLY A 21 -7.44 -5.35 -0.10
C GLY A 21 -7.72 -6.86 -0.06
N THR A 22 -7.78 -7.50 -1.22
CA THR A 22 -7.97 -8.95 -1.33
C THR A 22 -6.71 -9.76 -1.01
N ALA A 23 -5.56 -9.13 -0.87
CA ALA A 23 -4.36 -9.80 -0.37
C ALA A 23 -4.44 -10.16 1.12
N TYR A 24 -5.36 -9.54 1.88
CA TYR A 24 -5.65 -9.90 3.27
C TYR A 24 -6.56 -11.12 3.36
N GLN A 25 -6.55 -11.78 4.52
CA GLN A 25 -7.49 -12.86 4.81
C GLN A 25 -8.96 -12.38 4.72
N PRO A 26 -9.88 -13.24 4.32
CA PRO A 26 -9.77 -14.71 4.15
C PRO A 26 -9.47 -15.18 2.70
N TRP A 27 -9.05 -14.29 1.80
CA TRP A 27 -9.00 -14.58 0.36
C TRP A 27 -7.81 -15.43 -0.08
N HIS A 28 -6.80 -15.64 0.77
CA HIS A 28 -5.56 -16.39 0.45
C HIS A 28 -4.82 -15.88 -0.80
N LEU A 29 -4.93 -14.59 -1.10
CA LEU A 29 -4.34 -13.95 -2.27
C LEU A 29 -3.13 -13.05 -1.89
N GLY A 30 -2.41 -13.37 -0.82
CA GLY A 30 -1.30 -12.56 -0.30
C GLY A 30 -0.24 -12.17 -1.34
N PHE A 31 -0.04 -12.99 -2.39
CA PHE A 31 0.86 -12.67 -3.50
C PHE A 31 0.47 -11.39 -4.25
N LEU A 32 -0.81 -10.99 -4.22
CA LEU A 32 -1.27 -9.74 -4.85
C LEU A 32 -0.67 -8.50 -4.20
N ALA A 33 -0.23 -8.57 -2.95
CA ALA A 33 0.45 -7.47 -2.29
C ALA A 33 1.73 -7.06 -3.01
N TYR A 34 2.42 -7.99 -3.69
CA TYR A 34 3.68 -7.73 -4.40
C TYR A 34 3.52 -7.02 -5.75
N ILE A 35 2.31 -6.98 -6.29
CA ILE A 35 2.02 -6.34 -7.59
C ILE A 35 0.90 -5.29 -7.50
N GLY A 36 0.12 -5.33 -6.43
CA GLY A 36 -1.10 -4.56 -6.28
C GLY A 36 -0.89 -3.05 -6.20
N PHE A 37 0.27 -2.59 -5.76
CA PHE A 37 0.58 -1.15 -5.71
C PHE A 37 1.06 -0.58 -7.04
N ILE A 38 1.43 -1.39 -8.03
CA ILE A 38 2.00 -0.92 -9.31
C ILE A 38 1.13 0.14 -10.00
N PRO A 39 -0.20 -0.02 -10.15
CA PRO A 39 -1.04 1.01 -10.77
C PRO A 39 -1.07 2.32 -9.96
N LEU A 40 -1.09 2.24 -8.63
CA LEU A 40 -1.07 3.42 -7.75
C LEU A 40 0.27 4.14 -7.80
N ILE A 41 1.38 3.40 -7.81
CA ILE A 41 2.74 3.94 -7.96
C ILE A 41 2.85 4.72 -9.28
N HIS A 42 2.29 4.19 -10.37
CA HIS A 42 2.25 4.90 -11.65
C HIS A 42 1.58 6.27 -11.50
N VAL A 43 0.42 6.33 -10.87
CA VAL A 43 -0.30 7.60 -10.64
C VAL A 43 0.56 8.55 -9.80
N TRP A 44 1.11 8.07 -8.69
CA TRP A 44 1.87 8.91 -7.76
C TRP A 44 3.16 9.46 -8.37
N PHE A 45 3.79 8.72 -9.28
CA PHE A 45 5.02 9.16 -9.93
C PHE A 45 4.78 10.07 -11.13
N THR A 46 3.57 10.10 -11.68
CA THR A 46 3.25 10.87 -12.91
C THR A 46 2.37 12.09 -12.68
N HIS A 47 1.52 12.09 -11.63
CA HIS A 47 0.55 13.14 -11.37
C HIS A 47 1.01 14.14 -10.30
N ASN A 48 0.26 15.25 -10.18
CA ASN A 48 0.52 16.30 -9.19
C ASN A 48 -0.01 15.94 -7.80
N THR A 49 0.40 16.70 -6.79
CA THR A 49 0.06 16.52 -5.38
C THR A 49 -1.44 16.32 -5.13
N LYS A 50 -2.30 17.16 -5.75
CA LYS A 50 -3.77 17.09 -5.56
C LYS A 50 -4.35 15.79 -6.11
N ASN A 51 -3.92 15.36 -7.30
CA ASN A 51 -4.38 14.13 -7.92
C ASN A 51 -3.84 12.90 -7.17
N ASN A 52 -2.61 12.99 -6.67
CA ASN A 52 -2.00 11.95 -5.87
C ASN A 52 -2.71 11.77 -4.53
N PHE A 53 -3.09 12.86 -3.84
CA PHE A 53 -3.94 12.78 -2.65
C PHE A 53 -5.27 12.08 -2.96
N LYS A 54 -5.98 12.51 -4.01
CA LYS A 54 -7.28 11.92 -4.40
C LYS A 54 -7.15 10.44 -4.70
N SER A 55 -6.16 10.04 -5.50
CA SER A 55 -5.96 8.63 -5.86
C SER A 55 -5.55 7.79 -4.65
N GLY A 56 -4.68 8.29 -3.78
CA GLY A 56 -4.33 7.64 -2.53
C GLY A 56 -5.53 7.48 -1.60
N TYR A 57 -6.38 8.51 -1.49
CA TYR A 57 -7.60 8.43 -0.68
C TYR A 57 -8.59 7.40 -1.24
N ILE A 58 -8.82 7.38 -2.57
CA ILE A 58 -9.68 6.39 -3.24
C ILE A 58 -9.12 4.97 -3.03
N PHE A 59 -7.81 4.78 -3.23
CA PHE A 59 -7.14 3.52 -2.93
C PHE A 59 -7.40 3.10 -1.49
N GLY A 60 -7.17 4.01 -0.54
CA GLY A 60 -7.36 3.78 0.88
C GLY A 60 -8.80 3.40 1.25
N LEU A 61 -9.81 4.02 0.63
CA LEU A 61 -11.22 3.67 0.84
C LEU A 61 -11.49 2.23 0.41
N VAL A 62 -11.08 1.86 -0.82
CA VAL A 62 -11.32 0.51 -1.36
C VAL A 62 -10.54 -0.53 -0.57
N TYR A 63 -9.26 -0.29 -0.35
CA TYR A 63 -8.37 -1.17 0.38
C TYR A 63 -8.87 -1.43 1.80
N ASN A 64 -9.13 -0.37 2.59
CA ASN A 64 -9.56 -0.52 3.98
C ASN A 64 -10.97 -1.10 4.10
N LEU A 65 -11.87 -0.83 3.15
CA LEU A 65 -13.20 -1.46 3.16
C LEU A 65 -13.10 -2.97 3.01
N ILE A 66 -12.22 -3.47 2.13
CA ILE A 66 -12.05 -4.90 1.88
C ILE A 66 -11.28 -5.57 3.03
N SER A 67 -10.17 -4.97 3.49
CA SER A 67 -9.33 -5.58 4.53
C SER A 67 -9.96 -5.52 5.92
N ASN A 68 -10.85 -4.55 6.18
CA ASN A 68 -11.47 -4.35 7.49
C ASN A 68 -12.99 -4.63 7.50
N TYR A 69 -13.54 -5.34 6.51
CA TYR A 69 -14.98 -5.67 6.43
C TYR A 69 -15.52 -6.33 7.69
N TRP A 70 -14.67 -7.08 8.40
CA TRP A 70 -15.00 -7.79 9.64
C TRP A 70 -15.47 -6.86 10.76
N ILE A 71 -15.09 -5.57 10.76
CA ILE A 71 -15.61 -4.58 11.71
C ILE A 71 -17.14 -4.47 11.56
N GLY A 72 -17.64 -4.54 10.31
CA GLY A 72 -19.07 -4.51 10.01
C GLY A 72 -19.83 -5.81 10.35
N ALA A 73 -19.11 -6.88 10.65
CA ALA A 73 -19.69 -8.17 11.04
C ALA A 73 -19.82 -8.35 12.57
N ASN A 74 -19.52 -7.30 13.36
CA ASN A 74 -19.60 -7.35 14.81
C ASN A 74 -21.07 -7.44 15.27
N SER A 75 -21.42 -8.48 16.05
CA SER A 75 -22.76 -8.72 16.59
C SER A 75 -22.97 -8.14 18.00
N GLY A 76 -21.96 -7.49 18.58
CA GLY A 76 -22.00 -6.96 19.95
C GLY A 76 -22.67 -5.59 20.09
N ALA A 77 -23.13 -4.98 19.00
CA ALA A 77 -23.78 -3.67 19.01
C ALA A 77 -24.88 -3.58 17.94
N GLU A 78 -25.71 -2.53 18.01
CA GLU A 78 -26.74 -2.26 17.02
C GLU A 78 -26.13 -2.06 15.62
N PHE A 79 -26.78 -2.60 14.59
CA PHE A 79 -26.30 -2.57 13.20
C PHE A 79 -25.91 -1.16 12.72
N GLY A 80 -26.71 -0.13 13.06
CA GLY A 80 -26.41 1.26 12.69
C GLY A 80 -25.09 1.77 13.29
N VAL A 81 -24.80 1.42 14.54
CA VAL A 81 -23.55 1.78 15.23
C VAL A 81 -22.34 1.06 14.61
N VAL A 82 -22.51 -0.23 14.31
CA VAL A 82 -21.45 -1.05 13.69
C VAL A 82 -21.12 -0.52 12.29
N LEU A 83 -22.13 -0.23 11.48
CA LEU A 83 -21.93 0.32 10.14
C LEU A 83 -21.26 1.70 10.17
N PHE A 84 -21.71 2.58 11.08
CA PHE A 84 -21.08 3.88 11.28
C PHE A 84 -19.62 3.76 11.69
N SER A 85 -19.30 2.82 12.57
CA SER A 85 -17.93 2.55 13.01
C SER A 85 -17.05 2.08 11.85
N LEU A 86 -17.53 1.14 11.01
CA LEU A 86 -16.81 0.68 9.82
C LEU A 86 -16.54 1.83 8.85
N ILE A 87 -17.57 2.61 8.50
CA ILE A 87 -17.43 3.73 7.55
C ILE A 87 -16.43 4.76 8.09
N SER A 88 -16.56 5.13 9.35
CA SER A 88 -15.67 6.11 9.98
C SER A 88 -14.21 5.62 10.02
N ALA A 89 -13.99 4.36 10.37
CA ALA A 89 -12.66 3.75 10.38
C ALA A 89 -12.05 3.74 8.97
N VAL A 90 -12.81 3.31 7.96
CA VAL A 90 -12.36 3.27 6.56
C VAL A 90 -11.99 4.67 6.07
N MET A 91 -12.82 5.68 6.33
CA MET A 91 -12.55 7.06 5.92
C MET A 91 -11.32 7.63 6.62
N TYR A 92 -11.17 7.38 7.92
CA TYR A 92 -10.01 7.80 8.71
C TYR A 92 -8.72 7.15 8.19
N LEU A 93 -8.72 5.84 8.02
CA LEU A 93 -7.55 5.10 7.56
C LEU A 93 -7.17 5.45 6.11
N ALA A 94 -8.14 5.78 5.27
CA ALA A 94 -7.90 6.24 3.90
C ALA A 94 -7.12 7.56 3.84
N LEU A 95 -7.25 8.44 4.86
CA LEU A 95 -6.51 9.70 4.90
C LEU A 95 -4.98 9.48 4.88
N PHE A 96 -4.47 8.46 5.54
CA PHE A 96 -3.03 8.15 5.55
C PHE A 96 -2.52 7.86 4.13
N TRP A 97 -3.27 7.13 3.33
CA TRP A 97 -2.95 6.87 1.93
C TRP A 97 -3.07 8.11 1.04
N GLY A 98 -4.05 8.96 1.31
CA GLY A 98 -4.14 10.28 0.68
C GLY A 98 -2.93 11.15 0.98
N ILE A 99 -2.51 11.19 2.25
CA ILE A 99 -1.31 11.91 2.70
C ILE A 99 -0.05 11.34 2.05
N ALA A 100 0.11 10.02 1.99
CA ALA A 100 1.22 9.38 1.28
C ALA A 100 1.32 9.84 -0.18
N GLY A 101 0.18 9.85 -0.88
CA GLY A 101 0.10 10.36 -2.24
C GLY A 101 0.47 11.83 -2.35
N ALA A 102 -0.02 12.67 -1.43
CA ALA A 102 0.30 14.09 -1.41
C ALA A 102 1.79 14.35 -1.20
N ILE A 103 2.41 13.67 -0.23
CA ILE A 103 3.85 13.76 0.04
C ILE A 103 4.65 13.33 -1.19
N THR A 104 4.29 12.19 -1.80
CA THR A 104 4.94 11.71 -3.03
C THR A 104 4.84 12.74 -4.16
N GLY A 105 3.67 13.36 -4.34
CA GLY A 105 3.47 14.39 -5.36
C GLY A 105 4.24 15.70 -5.08
N ALA A 106 4.34 16.10 -3.81
CA ALA A 106 5.07 17.30 -3.39
C ALA A 106 6.58 17.13 -3.58
N LEU A 107 7.13 15.99 -3.17
CA LEU A 107 8.58 15.73 -3.18
C LEU A 107 9.10 15.16 -4.52
N ARG A 108 8.25 14.99 -5.53
CA ARG A 108 8.60 14.34 -6.80
C ARG A 108 9.82 14.90 -7.52
N LYS A 109 10.10 16.19 -7.36
CA LYS A 109 11.22 16.85 -8.02
C LYS A 109 12.50 16.85 -7.20
N ASP A 110 12.40 16.65 -5.90
CA ASP A 110 13.47 16.91 -4.94
C ASP A 110 14.13 15.63 -4.44
N VAL A 111 13.44 14.48 -4.55
CA VAL A 111 13.92 13.21 -4.04
C VAL A 111 13.77 12.06 -5.03
N ASN A 112 14.57 11.02 -4.82
CA ASN A 112 14.40 9.76 -5.54
C ASN A 112 13.17 9.00 -4.99
N LEU A 113 12.05 9.06 -5.73
CA LEU A 113 10.79 8.42 -5.33
C LEU A 113 10.89 6.90 -5.18
N TYR A 114 11.75 6.26 -5.95
CA TYR A 114 11.95 4.81 -5.88
C TYR A 114 12.51 4.38 -4.52
N LEU A 115 13.40 5.18 -3.94
CA LEU A 115 13.95 4.93 -2.62
C LEU A 115 13.02 5.44 -1.51
N MET A 116 12.39 6.61 -1.71
CA MET A 116 11.56 7.25 -0.69
C MET A 116 10.29 6.45 -0.36
N LEU A 117 9.64 5.85 -1.37
CA LEU A 117 8.29 5.31 -1.20
C LEU A 117 8.20 4.17 -0.16
N PRO A 118 9.12 3.18 -0.11
CA PRO A 118 9.10 2.16 0.93
C PRO A 118 9.20 2.75 2.34
N PHE A 119 10.10 3.71 2.55
CA PHE A 119 10.24 4.38 3.86
C PHE A 119 9.01 5.20 4.21
N LEU A 120 8.43 5.93 3.25
CA LEU A 120 7.22 6.72 3.46
C LEU A 120 6.05 5.85 3.92
N VAL A 121 5.80 4.72 3.24
CA VAL A 121 4.68 3.83 3.59
C VAL A 121 4.89 3.22 4.97
N VAL A 122 6.08 2.73 5.27
CA VAL A 122 6.42 2.17 6.59
C VAL A 122 6.27 3.22 7.69
N SER A 123 6.76 4.44 7.46
CA SER A 123 6.61 5.54 8.43
C SER A 123 5.14 5.86 8.71
N LEU A 124 4.29 5.86 7.68
CA LEU A 124 2.86 6.10 7.87
C LEU A 124 2.15 4.94 8.58
N GLU A 125 2.52 3.69 8.30
CA GLU A 125 2.02 2.54 9.06
C GLU A 125 2.43 2.62 10.53
N TRP A 126 3.67 3.01 10.79
CA TRP A 126 4.19 3.20 12.15
C TRP A 126 3.43 4.32 12.87
N ILE A 127 3.31 5.50 12.27
CA ILE A 127 2.56 6.64 12.85
C ILE A 127 1.11 6.25 13.13
N ARG A 128 0.46 5.53 12.21
CA ARG A 128 -0.93 5.07 12.34
C ARG A 128 -1.14 4.09 13.50
N SER A 129 -0.10 3.44 14.00
CA SER A 129 -0.22 2.48 15.11
C SER A 129 -0.32 3.14 16.49
N PHE A 130 -0.08 4.45 16.59
CA PHE A 130 -0.07 5.18 17.86
C PHE A 130 -1.32 5.99 18.14
N GLY A 131 -1.50 6.30 19.43
CA GLY A 131 -2.53 7.19 19.94
C GLY A 131 -3.90 6.51 20.14
N PRO A 132 -4.90 7.29 20.62
CA PRO A 132 -6.23 6.76 20.93
C PRO A 132 -6.97 6.17 19.72
N LEU A 133 -6.63 6.61 18.52
CA LEU A 133 -7.15 6.09 17.24
C LEU A 133 -6.12 5.20 16.52
N GLY A 134 -5.10 4.72 17.24
CA GLY A 134 -4.08 3.85 16.70
C GLY A 134 -4.69 2.56 16.14
N PHE A 135 -4.32 2.19 14.89
CA PHE A 135 -4.87 1.04 14.20
C PHE A 135 -3.76 0.23 13.54
N ALA A 136 -3.26 -0.78 14.24
CA ALA A 136 -2.17 -1.63 13.76
C ALA A 136 -2.63 -2.76 12.81
N TRP A 137 -3.93 -3.08 12.78
CA TRP A 137 -4.50 -4.21 12.02
C TRP A 137 -4.37 -4.09 10.50
N GLY A 138 -4.12 -2.91 9.96
CA GLY A 138 -3.89 -2.71 8.54
C GLY A 138 -2.42 -2.78 8.12
N ASN A 139 -1.53 -3.40 8.89
CA ASN A 139 -0.13 -3.58 8.52
C ASN A 139 0.00 -4.54 7.33
N LEU A 140 0.81 -4.18 6.33
CA LEU A 140 0.98 -4.96 5.10
C LEU A 140 1.57 -6.36 5.35
N ALA A 141 2.29 -6.57 6.45
CA ALA A 141 2.78 -7.90 6.81
C ALA A 141 1.64 -8.93 6.98
N LEU A 142 0.44 -8.48 7.38
CA LEU A 142 -0.71 -9.36 7.56
C LEU A 142 -1.22 -9.96 6.23
N THR A 143 -0.83 -9.42 5.09
CA THR A 143 -1.11 -10.04 3.78
C THR A 143 -0.32 -11.33 3.57
N GLN A 144 0.73 -11.58 4.38
CA GLN A 144 1.65 -12.70 4.23
C GLN A 144 1.40 -13.83 5.21
N THR A 145 0.27 -13.85 5.91
CA THR A 145 -0.05 -14.85 6.95
C THR A 145 -0.07 -16.29 6.45
N ASP A 146 -0.30 -16.51 5.15
CA ASP A 146 -0.23 -17.85 4.54
C ASP A 146 1.21 -18.27 4.16
N TYR A 147 2.18 -17.35 4.26
CA TYR A 147 3.57 -17.57 3.80
C TYR A 147 4.53 -17.53 4.99
N LEU A 148 4.48 -18.58 5.84
CA LEU A 148 5.29 -18.66 7.07
C LEU A 148 6.79 -18.37 6.87
N PRO A 149 7.48 -18.85 5.80
CA PRO A 149 8.89 -18.50 5.60
C PRO A 149 9.15 -16.99 5.46
N ILE A 150 8.17 -16.24 4.90
CA ILE A 150 8.27 -14.77 4.80
C ILE A 150 8.05 -14.14 6.17
N LEU A 151 7.05 -14.63 6.91
CA LEU A 151 6.75 -14.12 8.25
C LEU A 151 7.88 -14.36 9.26
N GLN A 152 8.69 -15.39 9.11
CA GLN A 152 9.85 -15.63 9.99
C GLN A 152 10.86 -14.48 9.96
N ASN A 153 10.90 -13.67 8.90
CA ASN A 153 11.74 -12.48 8.87
C ASN A 153 11.28 -11.37 9.85
N ILE A 154 10.10 -11.50 10.47
CA ILE A 154 9.65 -10.60 11.54
C ILE A 154 10.60 -10.64 12.73
N ASP A 155 11.22 -11.78 13.02
CA ASP A 155 12.19 -11.94 14.11
C ASP A 155 13.43 -11.05 13.92
N ILE A 156 13.74 -10.66 12.70
CA ILE A 156 14.92 -9.83 12.37
C ILE A 156 14.62 -8.34 12.55
N ALA A 157 13.54 -7.85 11.96
CA ALA A 157 13.27 -6.40 11.89
C ALA A 157 11.77 -6.02 12.04
N GLY A 158 10.97 -6.92 12.60
CA GLY A 158 9.56 -6.70 12.87
C GLY A 158 8.67 -6.69 11.63
N THR A 159 7.38 -6.44 11.84
CA THR A 159 6.36 -6.43 10.76
C THR A 159 6.61 -5.33 9.72
N TYR A 160 7.23 -4.24 10.13
CA TYR A 160 7.55 -3.11 9.24
C TYR A 160 8.59 -3.45 8.18
N TYR A 161 9.48 -4.42 8.45
CA TYR A 161 10.41 -4.95 7.46
C TYR A 161 9.68 -5.61 6.29
N ILE A 162 8.67 -6.43 6.58
CA ILE A 162 7.86 -7.07 5.54
C ILE A 162 7.09 -6.02 4.72
N ALA A 163 6.52 -5.01 5.37
CA ALA A 163 5.86 -3.91 4.69
C ALA A 163 6.83 -3.15 3.75
N PHE A 164 8.04 -2.86 4.25
CA PHE A 164 9.11 -2.26 3.46
C PHE A 164 9.45 -3.10 2.23
N TRP A 165 9.60 -4.41 2.42
CA TRP A 165 9.94 -5.33 1.34
C TRP A 165 8.83 -5.43 0.29
N ILE A 166 7.56 -5.55 0.69
CA ILE A 166 6.42 -5.56 -0.22
C ILE A 166 6.42 -4.31 -1.11
N ILE A 167 6.54 -3.13 -0.53
CA ILE A 167 6.56 -1.88 -1.31
C ILE A 167 7.80 -1.80 -2.19
N SER A 168 8.96 -2.23 -1.71
CA SER A 168 10.19 -2.26 -2.50
C SER A 168 10.06 -3.15 -3.73
N VAL A 169 9.47 -4.33 -3.61
CA VAL A 169 9.20 -5.23 -4.75
C VAL A 169 8.28 -4.56 -5.76
N ASN A 170 7.18 -3.92 -5.32
CA ASN A 170 6.28 -3.18 -6.21
C ASN A 170 7.01 -2.05 -6.97
N VAL A 171 7.87 -1.31 -6.28
CA VAL A 171 8.66 -0.23 -6.88
C VAL A 171 9.65 -0.76 -7.93
N ILE A 172 10.33 -1.88 -7.62
CA ILE A 172 11.25 -2.54 -8.57
C ILE A 172 10.49 -3.01 -9.79
N LEU A 173 9.38 -3.73 -9.60
CA LEU A 173 8.57 -4.24 -10.71
C LEU A 173 8.01 -3.09 -11.56
N TYR A 174 7.54 -2.01 -10.93
CA TYR A 174 7.12 -0.80 -11.64
C TYR A 174 8.26 -0.23 -12.49
N ASN A 175 9.47 -0.15 -11.93
CA ASN A 175 10.65 0.35 -12.66
C ASN A 175 10.99 -0.55 -13.85
N ILE A 176 10.99 -1.86 -13.70
CA ILE A 176 11.24 -2.83 -14.79
C ILE A 176 10.21 -2.65 -15.92
N ILE A 177 8.93 -2.48 -15.56
CA ILE A 177 7.85 -2.35 -16.53
C ILE A 177 7.88 -1.01 -17.27
N HIS A 178 8.27 0.07 -16.56
CA HIS A 178 8.11 1.45 -17.04
C HIS A 178 9.40 2.06 -17.61
N SER A 179 10.54 1.66 -17.09
CA SER A 179 11.82 2.15 -17.61
C SER A 179 12.26 1.26 -18.77
N LYS A 180 12.58 1.90 -19.90
CA LYS A 180 13.41 1.31 -20.95
C LYS A 180 14.87 1.14 -20.49
N ILE A 181 15.14 1.26 -19.20
CA ILE A 181 16.46 1.16 -18.61
C ILE A 181 16.81 -0.32 -18.53
N GLY A 182 17.88 -0.70 -19.22
CA GLY A 182 18.34 -2.08 -19.27
C GLY A 182 18.54 -2.69 -17.88
N ILE A 183 18.33 -3.98 -17.80
CA ILE A 183 18.39 -4.88 -16.63
C ILE A 183 19.57 -4.61 -15.66
N LYS A 184 20.66 -3.99 -16.13
CA LYS A 184 21.85 -3.68 -15.32
C LYS A 184 21.59 -2.79 -14.09
N ASN A 185 20.66 -1.82 -14.17
CA ASN A 185 20.37 -0.94 -13.04
C ASN A 185 19.37 -1.56 -12.05
N VAL A 186 18.61 -2.57 -12.47
CA VAL A 186 17.74 -3.36 -11.59
C VAL A 186 18.56 -4.18 -10.60
N HIS A 187 19.72 -4.70 -11.02
CA HIS A 187 20.60 -5.45 -10.14
C HIS A 187 21.16 -4.62 -8.98
N ILE A 188 21.40 -3.32 -9.19
CA ILE A 188 21.89 -2.44 -8.11
C ILE A 188 20.77 -2.20 -7.07
N ILE A 189 19.53 -1.98 -7.51
CA ILE A 189 18.40 -1.75 -6.61
C ILE A 189 18.04 -3.06 -5.88
N SER A 190 18.04 -4.20 -6.58
CA SER A 190 17.81 -5.50 -5.94
C SER A 190 18.94 -5.88 -4.98
N ALA A 191 20.20 -5.62 -5.30
CA ALA A 191 21.32 -5.88 -4.40
C ALA A 191 21.23 -5.08 -3.10
N ILE A 192 20.78 -3.81 -3.14
CA ILE A 192 20.58 -2.97 -1.95
C ILE A 192 19.45 -3.54 -1.05
N ILE A 193 18.46 -4.21 -1.64
CA ILE A 193 17.31 -4.77 -0.91
C ILE A 193 17.59 -6.17 -0.37
N PHE A 194 18.50 -6.93 -1.02
CA PHE A 194 18.87 -8.28 -0.60
C PHE A 194 20.12 -8.35 0.30
N LEU A 195 20.90 -7.28 0.39
CA LEU A 195 22.09 -7.19 1.23
C LEU A 195 21.85 -6.47 2.57
N GLY A 196 20.64 -5.98 2.84
CA GLY A 196 20.18 -5.52 4.13
C GLY A 196 19.34 -6.58 4.82
#